data_4df2d15a7cf6e446a58156df34b18fa9
#
_entry.id   4df2d15a7cf6e446a58156df34b18fa9
#
_cell.length_a   1.000
_cell.length_b   1.000
_cell.length_c   1.000
_cell.angle_alpha   90.00
_cell.angle_beta   90.00
_cell.angle_gamma   90.00
#
_symmetry.space_group_name_H-M   'P 1'
#
loop_
_entity.id
_entity.type
_entity.pdbx_description
1 polymer ?
#
loop_
_entity_poly.entity_id
_entity_poly.type
_entity_poly.pdbx_seq_one_letter_code
_entity_poly.pdbx_strand_id
1 'polypeptide(L)'
;MGIDIAIDLGTSRTRIFLPDKGVVVDEPSVITVDLMTDAIIAVGQKAYEMLGRTSERMSAMYPLSGGVITDFSLVENMIKIMLSDISIGKVGMPKVVACIPSEITEVEKRAVVNAISSAGIRRVCLVEEPVAAAMGAGIDITSPHGSMVVDIGGGTTDIAVLSLGGISVSRSIKKAGNAIDDEIIKYVKKKYNLLIGKRTAENAKIAIGCVGNIGENKTFRLKGRNCVTGMPMQADISSYEISDILVDIITEIVYQVQD
;
A
#
# COMPACT_ATOMS: atom_id res chain seq x y z
N MET A 1 -14.81 -25.42 14.44
CA MET A 1 -13.67 -24.48 14.52
C MET A 1 -13.96 -23.35 13.53
N GLY A 2 -13.79 -22.09 13.93
CA GLY A 2 -13.92 -20.95 13.01
C GLY A 2 -12.72 -20.93 12.06
N ILE A 3 -12.91 -20.40 10.86
CA ILE A 3 -11.82 -20.17 9.91
C ILE A 3 -11.03 -18.95 10.41
N ASP A 4 -9.73 -19.11 10.57
CA ASP A 4 -8.85 -17.99 10.86
C ASP A 4 -8.51 -17.26 9.54
N ILE A 5 -8.52 -15.94 9.54
CA ILE A 5 -8.27 -15.10 8.37
C ILE A 5 -7.14 -14.15 8.74
N ALA A 6 -6.13 -14.01 7.88
CA ALA A 6 -5.19 -12.91 8.00
C ALA A 6 -5.51 -11.84 6.95
N ILE A 7 -5.50 -10.58 7.36
CA ILE A 7 -5.72 -9.42 6.50
C ILE A 7 -4.53 -8.47 6.62
N ASP A 8 -3.85 -8.25 5.51
CA ASP A 8 -2.91 -7.14 5.33
C ASP A 8 -3.68 -5.99 4.66
N LEU A 9 -3.99 -4.97 5.43
CA LEU A 9 -4.74 -3.80 4.97
C LEU A 9 -3.77 -2.68 4.58
N GLY A 10 -2.96 -2.93 3.56
CA GLY A 10 -1.93 -2.00 3.12
C GLY A 10 -2.50 -0.80 2.33
N THR A 11 -1.77 0.32 2.34
CA THR A 11 -2.12 1.55 1.62
C THR A 11 -2.28 1.32 0.11
N SER A 12 -1.44 0.50 -0.50
CA SER A 12 -1.47 0.24 -1.95
C SER A 12 -2.22 -1.02 -2.32
N ARG A 13 -2.10 -2.06 -1.51
CA ARG A 13 -2.73 -3.37 -1.75
C ARG A 13 -3.29 -3.93 -0.47
N THR A 14 -4.45 -4.57 -0.59
CA THR A 14 -5.06 -5.39 0.46
C THR A 14 -4.90 -6.85 0.11
N ARG A 15 -4.38 -7.64 1.05
CA ARG A 15 -4.25 -9.10 0.92
C ARG A 15 -5.05 -9.81 1.98
N ILE A 16 -5.68 -10.90 1.58
CA ILE A 16 -6.42 -11.78 2.51
C ILE A 16 -5.88 -13.19 2.34
N PHE A 17 -5.50 -13.78 3.46
CA PHE A 17 -4.93 -15.12 3.53
C PHE A 17 -5.84 -16.03 4.35
N LEU A 18 -6.03 -17.26 3.85
CA LEU A 18 -6.67 -18.36 4.56
C LEU A 18 -5.66 -19.50 4.76
N PRO A 19 -5.55 -20.10 5.97
CA PRO A 19 -4.54 -21.13 6.25
C PRO A 19 -4.57 -22.30 5.26
N ASP A 20 -5.76 -22.72 4.84
CA ASP A 20 -5.93 -23.89 3.97
C ASP A 20 -5.83 -23.57 2.47
N LYS A 21 -5.84 -22.28 2.08
CA LYS A 21 -5.91 -21.84 0.68
C LYS A 21 -4.80 -20.89 0.26
N GLY A 22 -4.01 -20.38 1.21
CA GLY A 22 -3.01 -19.34 0.94
C GLY A 22 -3.64 -17.97 0.75
N VAL A 23 -2.99 -17.12 -0.07
CA VAL A 23 -3.51 -15.79 -0.43
C VAL A 23 -4.71 -15.97 -1.37
N VAL A 24 -5.88 -15.55 -0.92
CA VAL A 24 -7.16 -15.67 -1.67
C VAL A 24 -7.62 -14.33 -2.25
N VAL A 25 -7.11 -13.22 -1.73
CA VAL A 25 -7.26 -11.87 -2.28
C VAL A 25 -5.90 -11.20 -2.31
N ASP A 26 -5.51 -10.64 -3.43
CA ASP A 26 -4.36 -9.74 -3.59
C ASP A 26 -4.76 -8.63 -4.58
N GLU A 27 -5.39 -7.59 -4.04
CA GLU A 27 -6.05 -6.55 -4.81
C GLU A 27 -5.51 -5.16 -4.44
N PRO A 28 -5.45 -4.21 -5.39
CA PRO A 28 -5.20 -2.81 -5.06
C PRO A 28 -6.21 -2.28 -4.03
N SER A 29 -5.75 -1.51 -3.06
CA SER A 29 -6.61 -0.86 -2.06
C SER A 29 -7.28 0.38 -2.67
N VAL A 30 -8.06 0.18 -3.74
CA VAL A 30 -8.74 1.24 -4.49
C VAL A 30 -10.23 0.96 -4.54
N ILE A 31 -11.01 2.03 -4.42
CA ILE A 31 -12.47 2.00 -4.53
C ILE A 31 -12.95 3.10 -5.46
N THR A 32 -13.97 2.82 -6.24
CA THR A 32 -14.64 3.81 -7.09
C THR A 32 -16.06 4.01 -6.62
N VAL A 33 -16.45 5.26 -6.44
CA VAL A 33 -17.79 5.67 -5.98
C VAL A 33 -18.45 6.59 -6.99
N ASP A 34 -19.78 6.52 -7.06
CA ASP A 34 -20.63 7.52 -7.72
C ASP A 34 -20.83 8.67 -6.74
N LEU A 35 -20.36 9.87 -7.08
CA LEU A 35 -20.41 11.05 -6.21
C LEU A 35 -21.81 11.62 -5.98
N MET A 36 -22.80 11.17 -6.74
CA MET A 36 -24.20 11.63 -6.60
C MET A 36 -25.01 10.70 -5.70
N THR A 37 -24.68 9.43 -5.65
CA THR A 37 -25.47 8.40 -4.94
C THR A 37 -24.70 7.70 -3.83
N ASP A 38 -23.39 8.00 -3.68
CA ASP A 38 -22.44 7.31 -2.80
C ASP A 38 -22.37 5.78 -3.06
N ALA A 39 -22.90 5.33 -4.20
CA ALA A 39 -22.87 3.93 -4.56
C ALA A 39 -21.46 3.48 -4.95
N ILE A 40 -21.06 2.30 -4.49
CA ILE A 40 -19.78 1.70 -4.87
C ILE A 40 -19.92 1.08 -6.25
N ILE A 41 -19.06 1.53 -7.16
CA ILE A 41 -19.04 1.10 -8.56
C ILE A 41 -18.05 -0.06 -8.77
N ALA A 42 -16.88 0.03 -8.13
CA ALA A 42 -15.83 -0.97 -8.26
C ALA A 42 -14.90 -0.97 -7.04
N VAL A 43 -14.24 -2.10 -6.80
CA VAL A 43 -13.20 -2.29 -5.78
C VAL A 43 -12.04 -3.05 -6.41
N GLY A 44 -10.83 -2.87 -5.85
CA GLY A 44 -9.65 -3.62 -6.24
C GLY A 44 -9.15 -3.28 -7.64
N GLN A 45 -8.78 -4.28 -8.41
CA GLN A 45 -8.20 -4.13 -9.74
C GLN A 45 -9.10 -3.34 -10.70
N LYS A 46 -10.40 -3.57 -10.67
CA LYS A 46 -11.37 -2.84 -11.50
C LYS A 46 -11.38 -1.35 -11.18
N ALA A 47 -11.36 -0.99 -9.89
CA ALA A 47 -11.28 0.41 -9.45
C ALA A 47 -9.92 1.04 -9.80
N TYR A 48 -8.82 0.29 -9.66
CA TYR A 48 -7.48 0.73 -10.02
C TYR A 48 -7.35 1.10 -11.51
N GLU A 49 -8.01 0.34 -12.39
CA GLU A 49 -8.05 0.64 -13.82
C GLU A 49 -8.79 1.94 -14.15
N MET A 50 -9.68 2.38 -13.26
CA MET A 50 -10.43 3.62 -13.38
C MET A 50 -9.69 4.85 -12.84
N LEU A 51 -8.58 4.69 -12.10
CA LEU A 51 -7.80 5.80 -11.55
C LEU A 51 -7.36 6.78 -12.65
N GLY A 52 -7.73 8.06 -12.46
CA GLY A 52 -7.41 9.13 -13.40
C GLY A 52 -8.16 9.07 -14.74
N ARG A 53 -9.21 8.23 -14.84
CA ARG A 53 -10.03 8.04 -16.06
C ARG A 53 -11.53 8.16 -15.81
N THR A 54 -11.90 8.49 -14.57
CA THR A 54 -13.31 8.66 -14.17
C THR A 54 -13.88 9.95 -14.75
N SER A 55 -15.19 9.94 -15.00
CA SER A 55 -15.96 11.17 -15.29
C SER A 55 -16.12 12.01 -14.01
N GLU A 56 -16.61 13.25 -14.13
CA GLU A 56 -16.88 14.13 -12.98
C GLU A 56 -17.88 13.53 -11.97
N ARG A 57 -18.70 12.59 -12.42
CA ARG A 57 -19.67 11.88 -11.58
C ARG A 57 -19.07 10.77 -10.73
N MET A 58 -17.91 10.26 -11.10
CA MET A 58 -17.27 9.10 -10.43
C MET A 58 -15.90 9.50 -9.90
N SER A 59 -15.54 8.97 -8.73
CA SER A 59 -14.20 9.13 -8.15
C SER A 59 -13.60 7.79 -7.80
N ALA A 60 -12.41 7.51 -8.35
CA ALA A 60 -11.58 6.37 -7.97
C ALA A 60 -10.48 6.87 -7.04
N MET A 61 -10.37 6.26 -5.84
CA MET A 61 -9.46 6.75 -4.81
C MET A 61 -8.93 5.62 -3.92
N TYR A 62 -7.82 5.91 -3.24
CA TYR A 62 -7.29 5.08 -2.16
C TYR A 62 -7.93 5.52 -0.84
N PRO A 63 -8.67 4.65 -0.12
CA PRO A 63 -9.28 5.00 1.16
C PRO A 63 -8.29 4.88 2.34
N LEU A 64 -7.04 4.51 2.05
CA LEU A 64 -5.92 4.48 2.99
C LEU A 64 -4.78 5.37 2.47
N SER A 65 -4.09 6.05 3.37
CA SER A 65 -2.92 6.88 3.06
C SER A 65 -1.91 6.83 4.20
N GLY A 66 -0.64 6.54 3.89
CA GLY A 66 0.42 6.48 4.89
C GLY A 66 0.10 5.50 6.04
N GLY A 67 -0.42 4.30 5.72
CA GLY A 67 -0.80 3.28 6.70
C GLY A 67 -2.07 3.57 7.50
N VAL A 68 -2.77 4.69 7.21
CA VAL A 68 -3.91 5.16 8.00
C VAL A 68 -5.19 5.16 7.17
N ILE A 69 -6.32 4.83 7.79
CA ILE A 69 -7.65 4.94 7.19
C ILE A 69 -7.99 6.43 7.05
N THR A 70 -8.18 6.89 5.80
CA THR A 70 -8.62 8.26 5.51
C THR A 70 -10.13 8.38 5.36
N ASP A 71 -10.78 7.29 4.94
CA ASP A 71 -12.23 7.19 4.85
C ASP A 71 -12.70 5.83 5.38
N PHE A 72 -13.31 5.86 6.56
CA PHE A 72 -13.78 4.68 7.27
C PHE A 72 -14.86 3.92 6.49
N SER A 73 -15.85 4.63 5.95
CA SER A 73 -16.98 4.01 5.23
C SER A 73 -16.51 3.29 3.98
N LEU A 74 -15.55 3.88 3.26
CA LEU A 74 -15.00 3.27 2.05
C LEU A 74 -14.15 2.04 2.38
N VAL A 75 -13.36 2.07 3.45
CA VAL A 75 -12.58 0.89 3.89
C VAL A 75 -13.49 -0.23 4.35
N GLU A 76 -14.52 0.07 5.15
CA GLU A 76 -15.52 -0.92 5.58
C GLU A 76 -16.16 -1.62 4.39
N ASN A 77 -16.62 -0.85 3.41
CA ASN A 77 -17.26 -1.40 2.22
C ASN A 77 -16.27 -2.19 1.35
N MET A 78 -15.03 -1.70 1.20
CA MET A 78 -13.97 -2.40 0.47
C MET A 78 -13.71 -3.78 1.09
N ILE A 79 -13.55 -3.85 2.41
CA ILE A 79 -13.36 -5.12 3.14
C ILE A 79 -14.58 -6.03 2.97
N LYS A 80 -15.80 -5.51 3.11
CA LYS A 80 -17.04 -6.29 2.92
C LYS A 80 -17.09 -6.94 1.54
N ILE A 81 -16.81 -6.18 0.49
CA ILE A 81 -16.83 -6.68 -0.88
C ILE A 81 -15.74 -7.74 -1.08
N MET A 82 -14.50 -7.47 -0.66
CA MET A 82 -13.40 -8.42 -0.77
C MET A 82 -13.65 -9.72 0.00
N LEU A 83 -14.29 -9.64 1.17
CA LEU A 83 -14.66 -10.81 1.95
C LEU A 83 -15.87 -11.58 1.37
N SER A 84 -16.80 -10.89 0.70
CA SER A 84 -17.96 -11.54 0.08
C SER A 84 -17.57 -12.48 -1.06
N ASP A 85 -16.48 -12.18 -1.74
CA ASP A 85 -15.96 -13.01 -2.83
C ASP A 85 -15.26 -14.30 -2.33
N ILE A 86 -14.99 -14.33 -1.02
CA ILE A 86 -14.39 -15.50 -0.37
C ILE A 86 -15.52 -16.38 0.17
N SER A 87 -15.60 -17.64 -0.28
CA SER A 87 -16.49 -18.64 0.34
C SER A 87 -15.99 -18.98 1.74
N ILE A 88 -16.26 -18.08 2.69
CA ILE A 88 -16.07 -18.35 4.11
C ILE A 88 -17.19 -19.32 4.50
N GLY A 89 -16.83 -20.58 4.80
CA GLY A 89 -17.80 -21.58 5.19
C GLY A 89 -18.71 -21.06 6.31
N LYS A 90 -20.00 -21.33 6.23
CA LYS A 90 -21.04 -20.86 7.17
C LYS A 90 -20.88 -21.42 8.62
N VAL A 91 -19.82 -22.16 8.91
CA VAL A 91 -19.60 -22.84 10.19
C VAL A 91 -18.57 -22.09 11.02
N GLY A 92 -19.07 -21.36 12.02
CA GLY A 92 -18.26 -20.69 13.03
C GLY A 92 -18.02 -19.20 12.77
N MET A 93 -17.69 -18.45 13.85
CA MET A 93 -17.29 -17.05 13.75
C MET A 93 -15.81 -17.00 13.38
N PRO A 94 -15.41 -16.41 12.23
CA PRO A 94 -14.02 -16.28 11.87
C PRO A 94 -13.29 -15.37 12.87
N LYS A 95 -12.04 -15.72 13.15
CA LYS A 95 -11.08 -14.81 13.79
C LYS A 95 -10.26 -14.16 12.70
N VAL A 96 -10.00 -12.88 12.82
CA VAL A 96 -9.11 -12.14 11.93
C VAL A 96 -7.89 -11.69 12.68
N VAL A 97 -6.72 -11.91 12.08
CA VAL A 97 -5.47 -11.21 12.41
C VAL A 97 -5.28 -10.15 11.35
N ALA A 98 -5.17 -8.88 11.76
CA ALA A 98 -4.93 -7.76 10.84
C ALA A 98 -3.58 -7.11 11.14
N CYS A 99 -2.81 -6.85 10.07
CA CYS A 99 -1.54 -6.13 10.18
C CYS A 99 -1.78 -4.63 10.31
N ILE A 100 -0.94 -3.98 11.09
CA ILE A 100 -0.92 -2.54 11.32
C ILE A 100 0.52 -2.02 11.37
N PRO A 101 0.81 -0.79 10.93
CA PRO A 101 2.12 -0.17 11.13
C PRO A 101 2.51 -0.10 12.61
N SER A 102 3.81 -0.05 12.89
CA SER A 102 4.32 -0.09 14.29
C SER A 102 3.95 1.13 15.12
N GLU A 103 3.92 2.31 14.50
CA GLU A 103 3.72 3.59 15.19
C GLU A 103 2.37 4.22 14.86
N ILE A 104 1.27 3.46 15.06
CA ILE A 104 -0.07 4.01 14.90
C ILE A 104 -0.71 4.33 16.25
N THR A 105 -1.56 5.35 16.25
CA THR A 105 -2.31 5.79 17.43
C THR A 105 -3.40 4.79 17.83
N GLU A 106 -3.83 4.82 19.09
CA GLU A 106 -4.94 4.00 19.58
C GLU A 106 -6.26 4.28 18.85
N VAL A 107 -6.44 5.50 18.33
CA VAL A 107 -7.60 5.86 17.51
C VAL A 107 -7.56 5.15 16.17
N GLU A 108 -6.39 5.12 15.52
CA GLU A 108 -6.18 4.42 14.26
C GLU A 108 -6.33 2.91 14.41
N LYS A 109 -5.78 2.31 15.49
CA LYS A 109 -5.99 0.89 15.82
C LYS A 109 -7.48 0.56 15.94
N ARG A 110 -8.23 1.39 16.67
CA ARG A 110 -9.69 1.21 16.81
C ARG A 110 -10.41 1.36 15.47
N ALA A 111 -9.98 2.27 14.59
CA ALA A 111 -10.54 2.42 13.27
C ALA A 111 -10.41 1.14 12.44
N VAL A 112 -9.23 0.49 12.45
CA VAL A 112 -9.02 -0.79 11.76
C VAL A 112 -9.90 -1.89 12.34
N VAL A 113 -9.94 -2.04 13.68
CA VAL A 113 -10.80 -3.04 14.34
C VAL A 113 -12.27 -2.81 13.98
N ASN A 114 -12.73 -1.57 14.02
CA ASN A 114 -14.12 -1.23 13.70
C ASN A 114 -14.45 -1.51 12.24
N ALA A 115 -13.58 -1.16 11.30
CA ALA A 115 -13.79 -1.41 9.86
C ALA A 115 -13.95 -2.91 9.58
N ILE A 116 -13.09 -3.75 10.16
CA ILE A 116 -13.17 -5.21 10.03
C ILE A 116 -14.42 -5.77 10.75
N SER A 117 -14.73 -5.24 11.94
CA SER A 117 -15.90 -5.68 12.71
C SER A 117 -17.21 -5.35 12.01
N SER A 118 -17.31 -4.16 11.40
CA SER A 118 -18.47 -3.74 10.61
C SER A 118 -18.65 -4.58 9.34
N ALA A 119 -17.57 -5.19 8.84
CA ALA A 119 -17.64 -6.19 7.77
C ALA A 119 -18.17 -7.56 8.23
N GLY A 120 -18.61 -7.71 9.50
CA GLY A 120 -19.25 -8.91 10.05
C GLY A 120 -18.32 -9.80 10.85
N ILE A 121 -17.09 -9.41 11.13
CA ILE A 121 -16.10 -10.18 11.88
C ILE A 121 -16.03 -9.69 13.33
N ARG A 122 -16.33 -10.60 14.27
CA ARG A 122 -16.42 -10.24 15.70
C ARG A 122 -15.13 -10.37 16.50
N ARG A 123 -14.13 -11.09 15.98
CA ARG A 123 -12.87 -11.34 16.68
C ARG A 123 -11.72 -10.86 15.82
N VAL A 124 -11.18 -9.70 16.16
CA VAL A 124 -10.04 -9.08 15.48
C VAL A 124 -8.87 -9.02 16.45
N CYS A 125 -7.72 -9.51 16.01
CA CYS A 125 -6.44 -9.37 16.69
C CYS A 125 -5.54 -8.51 15.79
N LEU A 126 -4.83 -7.56 16.34
CA LEU A 126 -3.87 -6.73 15.61
C LEU A 126 -2.46 -7.27 15.81
N VAL A 127 -1.67 -7.24 14.74
CA VAL A 127 -0.25 -7.58 14.73
C VAL A 127 0.49 -6.48 13.99
N GLU A 128 1.62 -6.06 14.51
CA GLU A 128 2.46 -5.04 13.86
C GLU A 128 3.13 -5.60 12.61
N GLU A 129 3.16 -4.81 11.53
CA GLU A 129 3.68 -5.22 10.22
C GLU A 129 5.08 -5.83 10.27
N PRO A 130 6.08 -5.26 11.00
CA PRO A 130 7.41 -5.87 11.07
C PRO A 130 7.43 -7.25 11.74
N VAL A 131 6.53 -7.49 12.71
CA VAL A 131 6.41 -8.81 13.35
C VAL A 131 5.86 -9.84 12.35
N ALA A 132 4.80 -9.46 11.62
CA ALA A 132 4.23 -10.32 10.60
C ALA A 132 5.23 -10.58 9.46
N ALA A 133 5.98 -9.56 9.03
CA ALA A 133 7.00 -9.66 8.01
C ALA A 133 8.15 -10.60 8.44
N ALA A 134 8.64 -10.45 9.68
CA ALA A 134 9.67 -11.34 10.25
C ALA A 134 9.22 -12.80 10.25
N MET A 135 8.01 -13.06 10.75
CA MET A 135 7.44 -14.40 10.78
C MET A 135 7.26 -14.98 9.36
N GLY A 136 6.78 -14.16 8.42
CA GLY A 136 6.63 -14.53 7.02
C GLY A 136 7.95 -14.85 6.32
N ALA A 137 9.04 -14.17 6.72
CA ALA A 137 10.40 -14.43 6.26
C ALA A 137 11.07 -15.65 6.95
N GLY A 138 10.39 -16.29 7.92
CA GLY A 138 10.93 -17.42 8.67
C GLY A 138 11.98 -17.04 9.72
N ILE A 139 11.98 -15.77 10.16
CA ILE A 139 12.88 -15.31 11.22
C ILE A 139 12.33 -15.78 12.57
N ASP A 140 13.18 -16.40 13.39
CA ASP A 140 12.84 -16.75 14.76
C ASP A 140 12.87 -15.50 15.66
N ILE A 141 11.69 -14.89 15.83
CA ILE A 141 11.53 -13.70 16.68
C ILE A 141 11.71 -13.99 18.18
N THR A 142 11.69 -15.26 18.59
CA THR A 142 11.87 -15.65 20.01
C THR A 142 13.33 -15.69 20.44
N SER A 143 14.25 -15.67 19.46
CA SER A 143 15.68 -15.62 19.70
C SER A 143 16.08 -14.40 20.54
N PRO A 144 17.04 -14.54 21.47
CA PRO A 144 17.61 -13.40 22.20
C PRO A 144 18.47 -12.49 21.30
N HIS A 145 18.88 -12.96 20.12
CA HIS A 145 19.61 -12.15 19.15
C HIS A 145 18.65 -11.22 18.42
N GLY A 146 18.99 -9.93 18.35
CA GLY A 146 18.21 -8.95 17.63
C GLY A 146 18.21 -9.22 16.12
N SER A 147 17.01 -9.26 15.53
CA SER A 147 16.83 -9.32 14.07
C SER A 147 16.17 -8.04 13.59
N MET A 148 16.82 -7.35 12.66
CA MET A 148 16.24 -6.13 12.06
C MET A 148 15.39 -6.50 10.85
N VAL A 149 14.21 -5.90 10.77
CA VAL A 149 13.30 -5.97 9.64
C VAL A 149 13.06 -4.56 9.10
N VAL A 150 13.13 -4.40 7.80
CA VAL A 150 12.78 -3.18 7.09
C VAL A 150 11.67 -3.53 6.10
N ASP A 151 10.46 -3.12 6.40
CA ASP A 151 9.28 -3.33 5.56
C ASP A 151 8.97 -2.04 4.79
N ILE A 152 9.16 -2.06 3.47
CA ILE A 152 8.93 -0.91 2.60
C ILE A 152 7.65 -1.15 1.83
N GLY A 153 6.56 -0.59 2.34
CA GLY A 153 5.23 -0.71 1.75
C GLY A 153 4.92 0.32 0.65
N GLY A 154 3.63 0.52 0.42
CA GLY A 154 3.16 1.59 -0.45
C GLY A 154 3.11 2.95 0.24
N GLY A 155 2.63 3.00 1.48
CA GLY A 155 2.39 4.22 2.25
C GLY A 155 3.41 4.50 3.34
N THR A 156 3.95 3.45 3.96
CA THR A 156 4.88 3.48 5.09
C THR A 156 6.13 2.65 4.82
N THR A 157 7.21 3.01 5.48
CA THR A 157 8.37 2.15 5.70
C THR A 157 8.49 1.93 7.19
N ASP A 158 8.35 0.69 7.62
CA ASP A 158 8.41 0.25 8.99
C ASP A 158 9.73 -0.48 9.24
N ILE A 159 10.48 -0.01 10.24
CA ILE A 159 11.79 -0.52 10.61
C ILE A 159 11.67 -1.00 12.05
N ALA A 160 12.05 -2.22 12.34
CA ALA A 160 12.01 -2.73 13.70
C ALA A 160 13.15 -3.71 13.98
N VAL A 161 13.62 -3.70 15.22
CA VAL A 161 14.50 -4.74 15.78
C VAL A 161 13.66 -5.63 16.68
N LEU A 162 13.65 -6.91 16.38
CA LEU A 162 12.87 -7.94 17.08
C LEU A 162 13.80 -8.82 17.89
N SER A 163 13.45 -9.08 19.15
CA SER A 163 14.11 -10.06 20.01
C SER A 163 13.17 -10.54 21.11
N LEU A 164 13.39 -11.75 21.63
CA LEU A 164 12.63 -12.32 22.76
C LEU A 164 11.10 -12.28 22.56
N GLY A 165 10.63 -12.44 21.32
CA GLY A 165 9.21 -12.48 20.99
C GLY A 165 8.53 -11.13 20.86
N GLY A 166 9.26 -10.02 20.84
CA GLY A 166 8.70 -8.68 20.75
C GLY A 166 9.56 -7.68 19.97
N ILE A 167 9.03 -6.49 19.80
CA ILE A 167 9.74 -5.35 19.21
C ILE A 167 10.56 -4.67 20.31
N SER A 168 11.87 -4.58 20.11
CA SER A 168 12.79 -3.87 21.00
C SER A 168 12.87 -2.38 20.65
N VAL A 169 12.92 -2.08 19.35
CA VAL A 169 12.95 -0.72 18.79
C VAL A 169 12.14 -0.73 17.50
N SER A 170 11.37 0.32 17.26
CA SER A 170 10.69 0.53 15.97
C SER A 170 10.74 1.99 15.52
N ARG A 171 10.62 2.18 14.22
CA ARG A 171 10.41 3.46 13.55
C ARG A 171 9.45 3.23 12.38
N SER A 172 8.54 4.18 12.18
CA SER A 172 7.64 4.19 11.02
C SER A 172 7.71 5.56 10.35
N ILE A 173 7.99 5.56 9.05
CA ILE A 173 8.04 6.79 8.27
C ILE A 173 7.10 6.73 7.08
N LYS A 174 6.49 7.87 6.74
CA LYS A 174 5.57 7.99 5.59
C LYS A 174 6.32 8.24 4.27
N LYS A 175 7.45 7.56 4.09
CA LYS A 175 8.29 7.57 2.89
C LYS A 175 8.39 6.14 2.36
N ALA A 176 7.67 5.87 1.28
CA ALA A 176 7.54 4.53 0.68
C ALA A 176 7.18 4.64 -0.80
N GLY A 177 6.65 3.58 -1.39
CA GLY A 177 6.37 3.51 -2.83
C GLY A 177 5.55 4.65 -3.40
N ASN A 178 4.52 5.12 -2.68
CA ASN A 178 3.65 6.22 -3.14
C ASN A 178 4.38 7.58 -3.11
N ALA A 179 5.26 7.82 -2.14
CA ALA A 179 6.07 9.03 -2.09
C ALA A 179 7.01 9.10 -3.30
N ILE A 180 7.57 7.97 -3.71
CA ILE A 180 8.38 7.88 -4.93
C ILE A 180 7.55 8.24 -6.16
N ASP A 181 6.34 7.70 -6.29
CA ASP A 181 5.46 7.99 -7.43
C ASP A 181 5.11 9.48 -7.50
N ASP A 182 4.84 10.10 -6.35
CA ASP A 182 4.52 11.53 -6.26
C ASP A 182 5.73 12.41 -6.66
N GLU A 183 6.97 12.03 -6.29
CA GLU A 183 8.17 12.74 -6.74
C GLU A 183 8.43 12.57 -8.24
N ILE A 184 8.19 11.38 -8.81
CA ILE A 184 8.26 11.17 -10.25
C ILE A 184 7.25 12.07 -10.99
N ILE A 185 6.01 12.18 -10.49
CA ILE A 185 4.98 13.05 -11.07
C ILE A 185 5.44 14.52 -11.04
N LYS A 186 5.98 14.99 -9.91
CA LYS A 186 6.49 16.36 -9.75
C LYS A 186 7.65 16.63 -10.70
N TYR A 187 8.60 15.73 -10.78
CA TYR A 187 9.76 15.86 -11.68
C TYR A 187 9.34 15.94 -13.15
N VAL A 188 8.48 14.99 -13.58
CA VAL A 188 7.98 14.94 -14.97
C VAL A 188 7.21 16.21 -15.32
N LYS A 189 6.37 16.70 -14.40
CA LYS A 189 5.66 17.98 -14.57
C LYS A 189 6.64 19.15 -14.73
N LYS A 190 7.68 19.21 -13.89
CA LYS A 190 8.66 20.32 -13.89
C LYS A 190 9.56 20.29 -15.12
N LYS A 191 10.07 19.11 -15.50
CA LYS A 191 11.07 18.99 -16.57
C LYS A 191 10.44 18.94 -17.97
N TYR A 192 9.34 18.20 -18.10
CA TYR A 192 8.73 17.92 -19.41
C TYR A 192 7.44 18.70 -19.66
N ASN A 193 6.96 19.50 -18.71
CA ASN A 193 5.62 20.12 -18.75
C ASN A 193 4.51 19.09 -19.02
N LEU A 194 4.69 17.85 -18.53
CA LEU A 194 3.81 16.73 -18.77
C LEU A 194 3.12 16.30 -17.49
N LEU A 195 1.79 16.34 -17.47
CA LEU A 195 0.99 15.81 -16.36
C LEU A 195 0.71 14.35 -16.60
N ILE A 196 1.23 13.50 -15.72
CA ILE A 196 0.99 12.04 -15.70
C ILE A 196 0.17 11.66 -14.47
N GLY A 197 -0.54 10.53 -14.54
CA GLY A 197 -1.23 9.96 -13.39
C GLY A 197 -0.34 9.04 -12.56
N LYS A 198 -0.76 8.75 -11.31
CA LYS A 198 -0.05 7.86 -10.36
C LYS A 198 0.33 6.51 -10.99
N ARG A 199 -0.60 5.86 -11.69
CA ARG A 199 -0.34 4.59 -12.39
C ARG A 199 0.80 4.67 -13.39
N THR A 200 0.93 5.79 -14.12
CA THR A 200 2.03 5.97 -15.08
C THR A 200 3.37 6.12 -14.36
N ALA A 201 3.40 6.87 -13.24
CA ALA A 201 4.58 7.03 -12.42
C ALA A 201 5.02 5.70 -11.77
N GLU A 202 4.07 4.96 -11.19
CA GLU A 202 4.30 3.63 -10.62
C GLU A 202 4.85 2.65 -11.66
N ASN A 203 4.27 2.61 -12.86
CA ASN A 203 4.78 1.76 -13.94
C ASN A 203 6.21 2.14 -14.37
N ALA A 204 6.54 3.42 -14.43
CA ALA A 204 7.89 3.88 -14.72
C ALA A 204 8.86 3.46 -13.60
N LYS A 205 8.48 3.67 -12.34
CA LYS A 205 9.24 3.21 -11.17
C LYS A 205 9.55 1.72 -11.23
N ILE A 206 8.53 0.88 -11.47
CA ILE A 206 8.69 -0.57 -11.51
C ILE A 206 9.55 -1.00 -12.69
N ALA A 207 9.39 -0.37 -13.85
CA ALA A 207 10.07 -0.78 -15.09
C ALA A 207 11.55 -0.42 -15.11
N ILE A 208 11.93 0.77 -14.62
CA ILE A 208 13.28 1.32 -14.76
C ILE A 208 13.83 1.96 -13.47
N GLY A 209 13.11 1.88 -12.34
CA GLY A 209 13.59 2.39 -11.05
C GLY A 209 14.79 1.60 -10.56
N CYS A 210 15.84 2.31 -10.19
CA CYS A 210 17.05 1.74 -9.58
C CYS A 210 17.76 2.79 -8.74
N VAL A 211 18.55 2.36 -7.77
CA VAL A 211 19.38 3.23 -6.94
C VAL A 211 20.77 2.59 -6.86
N GLY A 212 21.83 3.41 -6.88
CA GLY A 212 23.20 2.96 -6.83
C GLY A 212 23.82 2.76 -8.20
N ASN A 213 24.53 1.64 -8.42
CA ASN A 213 25.22 1.41 -9.68
C ASN A 213 24.22 1.07 -10.81
N ILE A 214 23.94 2.06 -11.65
CA ILE A 214 23.09 1.91 -12.82
C ILE A 214 23.93 1.34 -13.94
N GLY A 215 23.78 0.05 -14.23
CA GLY A 215 24.52 -0.61 -15.30
C GLY A 215 24.12 -0.05 -16.68
N GLU A 216 22.98 -0.43 -17.19
CA GLU A 216 22.46 0.02 -18.48
C GLU A 216 21.41 1.13 -18.29
N ASN A 217 21.54 2.20 -19.08
CA ASN A 217 20.52 3.27 -19.08
C ASN A 217 19.27 2.82 -19.82
N LYS A 218 18.23 2.48 -19.07
CA LYS A 218 16.92 2.13 -19.61
C LYS A 218 16.05 3.37 -19.75
N THR A 219 15.12 3.32 -20.68
CA THR A 219 14.13 4.39 -20.87
C THR A 219 12.71 3.85 -20.78
N PHE A 220 11.80 4.67 -20.26
CA PHE A 220 10.37 4.39 -20.19
C PHE A 220 9.57 5.51 -20.83
N ARG A 221 8.62 5.13 -21.69
CA ARG A 221 7.78 6.10 -22.39
C ARG A 221 6.58 6.51 -21.55
N LEU A 222 6.60 7.76 -21.10
CA LEU A 222 5.52 8.40 -20.39
C LEU A 222 4.45 8.89 -21.38
N LYS A 223 3.18 8.75 -21.00
CA LYS A 223 2.03 9.31 -21.70
C LYS A 223 1.22 10.16 -20.74
N GLY A 224 0.85 11.35 -21.14
CA GLY A 224 0.11 12.28 -20.32
C GLY A 224 -0.45 13.45 -21.11
N ARG A 225 -0.76 14.54 -20.42
CA ARG A 225 -1.28 15.77 -20.98
C ARG A 225 -0.27 16.89 -20.79
N ASN A 226 0.00 17.65 -21.83
CA ASN A 226 0.83 18.84 -21.74
C ASN A 226 0.17 19.88 -20.81
N CYS A 227 0.93 20.39 -19.83
CA CYS A 227 0.39 21.32 -18.82
C CYS A 227 -0.02 22.67 -19.38
N VAL A 228 0.55 23.10 -20.53
CA VAL A 228 0.29 24.40 -21.16
C VAL A 228 -0.82 24.31 -22.18
N THR A 229 -0.73 23.34 -23.11
CA THR A 229 -1.67 23.22 -24.23
C THR A 229 -2.88 22.35 -23.93
N GLY A 230 -2.82 21.53 -22.86
CA GLY A 230 -3.85 20.56 -22.55
C GLY A 230 -3.89 19.33 -23.49
N MET A 231 -3.07 19.30 -24.54
CA MET A 231 -3.05 18.26 -25.55
C MET A 231 -2.32 16.99 -25.07
N PRO A 232 -2.68 15.80 -25.60
CA PRO A 232 -1.93 14.58 -25.35
C PRO A 232 -0.45 14.75 -25.75
N MET A 233 0.45 14.29 -24.90
CA MET A 233 1.89 14.38 -25.10
C MET A 233 2.59 13.13 -24.57
N GLN A 234 3.75 12.82 -25.13
CA GLN A 234 4.64 11.75 -24.70
C GLN A 234 6.04 12.31 -24.42
N ALA A 235 6.74 11.69 -23.46
CA ALA A 235 8.15 11.95 -23.18
C ALA A 235 8.82 10.65 -22.74
N ASP A 236 10.12 10.51 -22.99
CA ASP A 236 10.89 9.38 -22.50
C ASP A 236 11.69 9.82 -21.26
N ILE A 237 11.55 9.08 -20.15
CA ILE A 237 12.32 9.25 -18.94
C ILE A 237 13.35 8.13 -18.82
N SER A 238 14.54 8.45 -18.33
CA SER A 238 15.63 7.49 -18.18
C SER A 238 15.74 6.93 -16.77
N SER A 239 16.42 5.78 -16.61
CA SER A 239 16.71 5.21 -15.31
C SER A 239 17.64 6.09 -14.48
N TYR A 240 18.53 6.89 -15.09
CA TYR A 240 19.35 7.86 -14.38
C TYR A 240 18.49 8.95 -13.73
N GLU A 241 17.51 9.49 -14.45
CA GLU A 241 16.59 10.50 -13.92
C GLU A 241 15.76 9.97 -12.77
N ILE A 242 15.25 8.73 -12.89
CA ILE A 242 14.50 8.10 -11.80
C ILE A 242 15.42 7.86 -10.60
N SER A 243 16.66 7.42 -10.81
CA SER A 243 17.63 7.27 -9.73
C SER A 243 17.86 8.58 -8.96
N ASP A 244 18.05 9.68 -9.68
CA ASP A 244 18.25 11.00 -9.06
C ASP A 244 17.02 11.40 -8.20
N ILE A 245 15.81 11.09 -8.67
CA ILE A 245 14.57 11.33 -7.93
C ILE A 245 14.51 10.48 -6.65
N LEU A 246 14.98 9.24 -6.71
CA LEU A 246 14.90 8.28 -5.61
C LEU A 246 15.89 8.55 -4.49
N VAL A 247 17.03 9.16 -4.78
CA VAL A 247 18.17 9.35 -3.84
C VAL A 247 17.69 9.95 -2.52
N ASP A 248 16.90 11.02 -2.54
CA ASP A 248 16.48 11.70 -1.31
C ASP A 248 15.61 10.80 -0.43
N ILE A 249 14.65 10.08 -1.04
CA ILE A 249 13.74 9.20 -0.29
C ILE A 249 14.50 8.00 0.28
N ILE A 250 15.37 7.39 -0.52
CA ILE A 250 16.17 6.24 -0.08
C ILE A 250 17.17 6.65 0.99
N THR A 251 17.79 7.82 0.86
CA THR A 251 18.70 8.37 1.88
C THR A 251 17.99 8.55 3.22
N GLU A 252 16.74 9.04 3.21
CA GLU A 252 15.94 9.17 4.41
C GLU A 252 15.65 7.81 5.06
N ILE A 253 15.27 6.78 4.24
CA ILE A 253 15.07 5.41 4.73
C ILE A 253 16.37 4.86 5.34
N VAL A 254 17.50 5.00 4.64
CA VAL A 254 18.80 4.53 5.12
C VAL A 254 19.20 5.22 6.42
N TYR A 255 18.94 6.52 6.55
CA TYR A 255 19.22 7.26 7.79
C TYR A 255 18.42 6.68 8.97
N GLN A 256 17.13 6.36 8.77
CA GLN A 256 16.29 5.76 9.82
C GLN A 256 16.71 4.33 10.18
N VAL A 257 17.33 3.61 9.25
CA VAL A 257 17.91 2.27 9.52
C VAL A 257 19.19 2.36 10.36
N GLN A 258 19.93 3.46 10.22
CA GLN A 258 21.20 3.68 10.94
C GLN A 258 21.02 4.25 12.35
N ASP A 259 19.91 4.97 12.60
CA ASP A 259 19.58 5.60 13.88
C ASP A 259 18.98 4.59 14.90
#